data_b3733366fbee77c83af22773dd52f293
#
_entry.id   b3733366fbee77c83af22773dd52f293
#
_cell.length_a   1.000
_cell.length_b   1.000
_cell.length_c   1.000
_cell.angle_alpha   90.00
_cell.angle_beta   90.00
_cell.angle_gamma   90.00
#
_symmetry.space_group_name_H-M   'P 1'
#
loop_
_entity.id
_entity.type
_entity.pdbx_description
1 polymer ?
#
loop_
_entity_poly.entity_id
_entity_poly.type
_entity_poly.pdbx_seq_one_letter_code
_entity_poly.pdbx_strand_id
1 'polypeptide(L)'
;MDEIALFSPSGNDAEKRLLAALEGIVPGVTLKTNRTPDSLQRRLLSGGSRSLNVVLLAATNQDLMSVLPLRELLLGFRVIVVLPDSDDHTLALGWGMWPRFLSYADGDFQDVAGVLNKIAGIATHKMKGASKQWASVR
;
A
#
# COMPACT_ATOMS: atom_id res chain seq x y z
N MET A 1 14.37 10.12 -1.47
CA MET A 1 13.32 10.20 -0.51
C MET A 1 12.14 9.36 -0.89
N ASP A 2 11.74 8.48 -0.05
CA ASP A 2 10.63 7.61 -0.35
C ASP A 2 9.30 8.28 -0.11
N GLU A 3 8.31 7.83 -0.83
CA GLU A 3 7.00 8.40 -0.74
C GLU A 3 5.95 7.33 -0.79
N ILE A 4 4.85 7.51 -0.09
CA ILE A 4 3.73 6.58 -0.09
C ILE A 4 2.50 7.33 -0.59
N ALA A 5 1.88 6.81 -1.63
CA ALA A 5 0.64 7.35 -2.14
C ALA A 5 -0.45 6.42 -1.61
N LEU A 6 -1.28 6.91 -0.72
CA LEU A 6 -2.35 6.12 -0.15
C LEU A 6 -3.64 6.45 -0.88
N PHE A 7 -4.35 5.43 -1.34
CA PHE A 7 -5.67 5.62 -1.93
C PHE A 7 -6.65 5.15 -0.88
N SER A 8 -7.48 6.04 -0.37
CA SER A 8 -8.44 5.72 0.66
C SER A 8 -9.68 6.59 0.45
N PRO A 9 -10.66 6.13 -0.29
CA PRO A 9 -11.83 6.93 -0.61
C PRO A 9 -12.73 7.23 0.57
N SER A 10 -12.78 6.36 1.55
CA SER A 10 -13.69 6.51 2.66
C SER A 10 -13.21 7.29 3.86
N GLY A 11 -11.97 7.31 4.11
CA GLY A 11 -11.46 7.96 5.30
C GLY A 11 -12.02 7.33 6.56
N ASN A 12 -12.23 6.04 6.55
CA ASN A 12 -12.87 5.34 7.64
C ASN A 12 -11.90 4.96 8.76
N ASP A 13 -12.37 4.17 9.71
CA ASP A 13 -11.57 3.77 10.86
C ASP A 13 -10.33 2.99 10.41
N ALA A 14 -10.46 2.18 9.38
CA ALA A 14 -9.32 1.41 8.90
C ALA A 14 -8.20 2.36 8.46
N GLU A 15 -8.55 3.50 7.87
CA GLU A 15 -7.56 4.46 7.43
C GLU A 15 -6.81 4.99 8.67
N LYS A 16 -7.53 5.28 9.75
CA LYS A 16 -6.91 5.81 10.95
C LYS A 16 -5.94 4.78 11.52
N ARG A 17 -6.36 3.53 11.56
CA ARG A 17 -5.51 2.50 12.11
C ARG A 17 -4.27 2.29 11.23
N LEU A 18 -4.45 2.39 9.93
CA LEU A 18 -3.34 2.21 9.00
C LEU A 18 -2.35 3.36 9.17
N LEU A 19 -2.85 4.59 9.25
CA LEU A 19 -1.96 5.74 9.40
C LEU A 19 -1.19 5.64 10.73
N ALA A 20 -1.84 5.16 11.77
CA ALA A 20 -1.16 5.02 13.05
C ALA A 20 -0.05 3.97 12.95
N ALA A 21 -0.30 2.89 12.21
CA ALA A 21 0.69 1.85 12.07
C ALA A 21 1.88 2.36 11.24
N LEU A 22 1.61 3.25 10.31
CA LEU A 22 2.66 3.75 9.45
C LEU A 22 3.49 4.86 10.08
N GLU A 23 3.02 5.43 11.16
CA GLU A 23 3.78 6.48 11.84
C GLU A 23 5.13 5.99 12.32
N GLY A 24 5.29 4.72 12.52
CA GLY A 24 6.54 4.20 13.01
C GLY A 24 7.56 3.89 11.92
N ILE A 25 7.21 4.19 10.70
CA ILE A 25 8.11 3.90 9.63
C ILE A 25 9.24 4.89 9.60
N VAL A 26 10.28 4.54 8.91
CA VAL A 26 11.44 5.35 8.75
C VAL A 26 11.15 6.81 8.53
N PRO A 27 11.80 7.68 9.26
CA PRO A 27 11.64 9.12 9.12
C PRO A 27 12.04 9.51 7.71
N GLY A 28 11.43 10.49 7.18
CA GLY A 28 11.77 10.93 5.85
C GLY A 28 10.82 10.41 4.78
N VAL A 29 9.97 9.47 5.16
CA VAL A 29 8.99 8.96 4.21
C VAL A 29 7.81 9.92 4.24
N THR A 30 7.35 10.33 3.07
CA THR A 30 6.21 11.23 2.96
C THR A 30 4.99 10.43 2.55
N LEU A 31 3.88 10.66 3.23
CA LEU A 31 2.65 9.96 2.89
C LEU A 31 1.62 10.97 2.42
N LYS A 32 1.03 10.71 1.27
CA LYS A 32 -0.02 11.56 0.74
C LYS A 32 -1.25 10.74 0.48
N THR A 33 -2.41 11.22 0.96
CA THR A 33 -3.65 10.51 0.83
C THR A 33 -4.42 11.00 -0.39
N ASN A 34 -4.95 10.06 -1.16
CA ASN A 34 -5.73 10.38 -2.34
C ASN A 34 -7.10 9.76 -2.16
N ARG A 35 -8.15 10.54 -2.34
CA ARG A 35 -9.52 10.10 -2.10
C ARG A 35 -10.23 9.61 -3.35
N THR A 36 -9.71 9.89 -4.51
CA THR A 36 -10.36 9.49 -5.74
C THR A 36 -9.36 8.84 -6.69
N PRO A 37 -9.83 8.05 -7.64
CA PRO A 37 -8.93 7.45 -8.62
C PRO A 37 -8.21 8.52 -9.43
N ASP A 38 -8.90 9.65 -9.73
CA ASP A 38 -8.30 10.73 -10.49
C ASP A 38 -7.12 11.33 -9.73
N SER A 39 -7.27 11.51 -8.42
CA SER A 39 -6.23 12.08 -7.60
C SER A 39 -5.02 11.13 -7.61
N LEU A 40 -5.28 9.83 -7.46
CA LEU A 40 -4.23 8.85 -7.46
C LEU A 40 -3.54 8.83 -8.82
N GLN A 41 -4.31 8.87 -9.90
CA GLN A 41 -3.75 8.85 -11.23
C GLN A 41 -2.82 10.04 -11.43
N ARG A 42 -3.25 11.20 -11.02
CA ARG A 42 -2.42 12.39 -11.16
C ARG A 42 -1.12 12.23 -10.38
N ARG A 43 -1.21 11.62 -9.20
CA ARG A 43 -0.03 11.43 -8.39
C ARG A 43 0.94 10.49 -9.09
N LEU A 44 0.41 9.41 -9.66
CA LEU A 44 1.26 8.44 -10.32
C LEU A 44 1.91 9.04 -11.58
N LEU A 45 1.17 9.89 -12.27
CA LEU A 45 1.69 10.48 -13.48
C LEU A 45 2.62 11.67 -13.24
N SER A 46 2.63 12.21 -12.03
CA SER A 46 3.45 13.37 -11.75
C SER A 46 4.92 12.98 -11.83
N GLY A 47 5.13 11.74 -11.97
CA GLY A 47 6.45 11.24 -12.18
C GLY A 47 7.58 11.62 -11.34
N GLY A 48 8.67 11.35 -11.79
CA GLY A 48 9.84 11.70 -11.12
C GLY A 48 10.21 10.93 -9.89
N SER A 49 9.29 10.41 -9.23
CA SER A 49 9.65 9.79 -8.02
C SER A 49 10.02 8.36 -8.20
N ARG A 50 11.20 8.05 -8.07
CA ARG A 50 11.63 6.71 -8.20
C ARG A 50 11.28 5.88 -7.02
N SER A 51 10.92 6.39 -5.92
CA SER A 51 10.66 5.62 -4.73
C SER A 51 9.23 5.72 -4.26
N LEU A 52 8.32 5.77 -5.17
CA LEU A 52 6.92 5.86 -4.81
C LEU A 52 6.34 4.48 -4.55
N ASN A 53 5.71 4.31 -3.40
CA ASN A 53 5.03 3.07 -3.06
C ASN A 53 3.55 3.41 -2.97
N VAL A 54 2.68 2.51 -3.37
CA VAL A 54 1.26 2.77 -3.39
C VAL A 54 0.54 1.82 -2.46
N VAL A 55 -0.35 2.35 -1.63
CA VAL A 55 -1.16 1.52 -0.76
C VAL A 55 -2.61 1.79 -1.13
N LEU A 56 -3.33 0.76 -1.54
CA LEU A 56 -4.73 0.88 -1.90
C LEU A 56 -5.55 0.33 -0.75
N LEU A 57 -6.22 1.20 -0.01
CA LEU A 57 -7.03 0.80 1.12
C LEU A 57 -8.48 0.82 0.66
N ALA A 58 -9.05 -0.34 0.45
CA ALA A 58 -10.41 -0.44 -0.03
C ALA A 58 -11.36 -0.76 1.09
N ALA A 59 -12.43 0.00 1.19
CA ALA A 59 -13.45 -0.25 2.18
C ALA A 59 -14.51 -1.19 1.59
N THR A 60 -14.62 -1.23 0.27
CA THR A 60 -15.61 -2.07 -0.40
C THR A 60 -15.02 -2.55 -1.73
N ASN A 61 -15.71 -3.51 -2.35
CA ASN A 61 -15.28 -4.00 -3.65
C ASN A 61 -15.37 -2.90 -4.68
N GLN A 62 -16.28 -1.96 -4.49
CA GLN A 62 -16.46 -0.86 -5.42
C GLN A 62 -15.18 -0.03 -5.44
N ASP A 63 -14.55 0.14 -4.30
CA ASP A 63 -13.32 0.92 -4.22
C ASP A 63 -12.24 0.25 -5.07
N LEU A 64 -12.17 -1.08 -5.04
CA LEU A 64 -11.18 -1.80 -5.81
C LEU A 64 -11.51 -1.66 -7.29
N MET A 65 -12.77 -1.77 -7.64
CA MET A 65 -13.17 -1.67 -9.03
C MET A 65 -12.90 -0.29 -9.59
N SER A 66 -12.96 0.73 -8.76
CA SER A 66 -12.75 2.10 -9.21
C SER A 66 -11.30 2.34 -9.65
N VAL A 67 -10.36 1.58 -9.13
CA VAL A 67 -8.97 1.77 -9.50
C VAL A 67 -8.46 0.72 -10.49
N LEU A 68 -9.29 -0.26 -10.86
CA LEU A 68 -8.88 -1.24 -11.84
C LEU A 68 -8.39 -0.60 -13.14
N PRO A 69 -9.01 0.47 -13.63
CA PRO A 69 -8.52 1.08 -14.87
C PRO A 69 -7.09 1.60 -14.76
N LEU A 70 -6.59 1.76 -13.54
CA LEU A 70 -5.25 2.28 -13.35
C LEU A 70 -4.22 1.16 -13.21
N ARG A 71 -4.66 -0.11 -13.28
CA ARG A 71 -3.73 -1.17 -12.96
C ARG A 71 -2.49 -1.24 -13.84
N GLU A 72 -2.61 -0.87 -15.10
CA GLU A 72 -1.43 -0.91 -15.95
C GLU A 72 -0.44 0.17 -15.52
N LEU A 73 -0.96 1.31 -15.09
CA LEU A 73 -0.12 2.39 -14.65
C LEU A 73 0.55 1.94 -13.34
N LEU A 74 -0.20 1.21 -12.51
CA LEU A 74 0.31 0.77 -11.23
C LEU A 74 1.44 -0.26 -11.36
N LEU A 75 1.58 -0.89 -12.51
CA LEU A 75 2.62 -1.87 -12.72
C LEU A 75 4.01 -1.28 -12.49
N GLY A 76 4.17 -0.01 -12.68
CA GLY A 76 5.45 0.63 -12.50
C GLY A 76 5.80 0.94 -11.06
N PHE A 77 4.91 0.59 -10.13
CA PHE A 77 5.11 0.93 -8.73
C PHE A 77 4.96 -0.28 -7.83
N ARG A 78 5.40 -0.18 -6.59
CA ARG A 78 5.22 -1.25 -5.64
C ARG A 78 3.87 -1.02 -5.02
N VAL A 79 2.96 -1.95 -5.17
CA VAL A 79 1.58 -1.77 -4.73
C VAL A 79 1.23 -2.73 -3.61
N ILE A 80 0.64 -2.20 -2.55
CA ILE A 80 0.12 -3.01 -1.46
C ILE A 80 -1.36 -2.78 -1.49
N VAL A 81 -2.13 -3.86 -1.47
CA VAL A 81 -3.59 -3.76 -1.49
C VAL A 81 -4.13 -4.24 -0.16
N VAL A 82 -4.99 -3.43 0.46
CA VAL A 82 -5.65 -3.81 1.70
C VAL A 82 -7.10 -4.07 1.34
N LEU A 83 -7.53 -5.31 1.53
CA LEU A 83 -8.87 -5.74 1.11
C LEU A 83 -9.89 -5.58 2.22
N PRO A 84 -11.13 -5.29 1.89
CA PRO A 84 -12.18 -5.12 2.89
C PRO A 84 -12.61 -6.47 3.50
N ASP A 85 -12.46 -7.55 2.77
CA ASP A 85 -12.82 -8.86 3.26
C ASP A 85 -12.06 -9.92 2.47
N SER A 86 -12.29 -11.17 2.76
CA SER A 86 -11.58 -12.26 2.10
C SER A 86 -12.47 -13.10 1.17
N ASP A 87 -13.57 -12.51 0.69
CA ASP A 87 -14.46 -13.22 -0.23
C ASP A 87 -13.67 -13.50 -1.51
N ASP A 88 -14.01 -14.57 -2.20
CA ASP A 88 -13.34 -14.95 -3.43
C ASP A 88 -13.34 -13.82 -4.45
N HIS A 89 -14.46 -13.12 -4.58
CA HIS A 89 -14.57 -12.05 -5.55
C HIS A 89 -13.60 -10.92 -5.16
N THR A 90 -13.53 -10.60 -3.89
CA THR A 90 -12.65 -9.54 -3.40
C THR A 90 -11.21 -9.93 -3.62
N LEU A 91 -10.88 -11.19 -3.35
CA LEU A 91 -9.52 -11.66 -3.54
C LEU A 91 -9.14 -11.59 -5.02
N ALA A 92 -10.06 -11.94 -5.89
CA ALA A 92 -9.78 -11.90 -7.32
C ALA A 92 -9.49 -10.46 -7.77
N LEU A 93 -10.25 -9.50 -7.24
CA LEU A 93 -10.05 -8.10 -7.60
C LEU A 93 -8.68 -7.64 -7.07
N GLY A 94 -8.35 -8.03 -5.87
CA GLY A 94 -7.08 -7.65 -5.26
C GLY A 94 -5.89 -8.18 -6.04
N TRP A 95 -5.94 -9.47 -6.40
CA TRP A 95 -4.86 -10.05 -7.14
C TRP A 95 -4.78 -9.48 -8.56
N GLY A 96 -5.92 -9.01 -9.09
CA GLY A 96 -5.95 -8.40 -10.40
C GLY A 96 -5.16 -7.10 -10.47
N MET A 97 -4.81 -6.53 -9.32
CA MET A 97 -4.02 -5.30 -9.29
C MET A 97 -2.52 -5.62 -9.31
N TRP A 98 -2.16 -6.88 -9.33
CA TRP A 98 -0.78 -7.35 -9.30
C TRP A 98 -0.02 -6.76 -8.12
N PRO A 99 -0.52 -6.95 -6.91
CA PRO A 99 0.09 -6.35 -5.74
C PRO A 99 1.36 -7.07 -5.31
N ARG A 100 2.19 -6.33 -4.63
CA ARG A 100 3.37 -6.89 -4.08
C ARG A 100 3.00 -7.58 -2.78
N PHE A 101 1.94 -7.10 -2.14
CA PHE A 101 1.48 -7.65 -0.89
C PHE A 101 0.00 -7.38 -0.70
N LEU A 102 -0.71 -8.33 -0.10
CA LEU A 102 -2.11 -8.16 0.21
C LEU A 102 -2.30 -8.20 1.71
N SER A 103 -3.16 -7.36 2.22
CA SER A 103 -3.49 -7.36 3.63
C SER A 103 -5.00 -7.17 3.74
N TYR A 104 -5.54 -7.21 4.95
CA TYR A 104 -6.97 -7.08 5.17
C TYR A 104 -7.27 -5.97 6.15
N ALA A 105 -8.38 -5.29 5.93
CA ALA A 105 -8.74 -4.12 6.72
C ALA A 105 -9.03 -4.41 8.18
N ASP A 106 -9.31 -5.65 8.52
CA ASP A 106 -9.63 -6.00 9.88
C ASP A 106 -8.38 -6.28 10.73
N GLY A 107 -7.22 -6.19 10.15
CA GLY A 107 -5.99 -6.44 10.90
C GLY A 107 -5.46 -5.17 11.54
N ASP A 108 -4.29 -5.26 12.15
CA ASP A 108 -3.69 -4.11 12.80
C ASP A 108 -2.66 -3.41 11.91
N PHE A 109 -2.53 -3.85 10.68
CA PHE A 109 -1.63 -3.28 9.71
C PHE A 109 -0.14 -3.32 10.07
N GLN A 110 0.23 -4.13 11.04
CA GLN A 110 1.66 -4.28 11.34
C GLN A 110 2.36 -4.97 10.18
N ASP A 111 1.64 -5.82 9.45
CA ASP A 111 2.18 -6.51 8.30
C ASP A 111 2.48 -5.48 7.20
N VAL A 112 1.57 -4.52 6.99
CA VAL A 112 1.74 -3.52 5.96
C VAL A 112 2.91 -2.62 6.35
N ALA A 113 2.97 -2.22 7.61
CA ALA A 113 4.04 -1.36 8.10
C ALA A 113 5.39 -2.06 7.93
N GLY A 114 5.41 -3.36 8.21
CA GLY A 114 6.63 -4.13 8.08
C GLY A 114 7.12 -4.19 6.63
N VAL A 115 6.20 -4.42 5.70
CA VAL A 115 6.55 -4.50 4.30
C VAL A 115 7.08 -3.15 3.82
N LEU A 116 6.40 -2.06 4.17
CA LEU A 116 6.80 -0.74 3.73
C LEU A 116 8.14 -0.35 4.36
N ASN A 117 8.33 -0.74 5.59
CA ASN A 117 9.57 -0.41 6.28
C ASN A 117 10.72 -1.15 5.60
N LYS A 118 10.49 -2.36 5.19
CA LYS A 118 11.52 -3.13 4.53
C LYS A 118 11.83 -2.51 3.18
N ILE A 119 10.84 -2.14 2.45
CA ILE A 119 11.02 -1.54 1.14
C ILE A 119 11.69 -0.20 1.25
N ALA A 120 11.11 0.69 2.02
CA ALA A 120 11.65 2.02 2.15
C ALA A 120 12.88 2.10 3.02
N GLY A 121 12.85 1.32 4.01
CA GLY A 121 13.92 1.47 4.92
C GLY A 121 15.17 0.75 4.67
N ILE A 122 15.04 0.13 3.65
CA ILE A 122 16.13 -0.68 3.39
C ILE A 122 17.32 -0.15 3.68
N ALA A 123 17.30 0.90 3.27
CA ALA A 123 18.41 1.57 3.48
C ALA A 123 18.96 1.10 4.69
N THR A 124 18.30 0.84 5.46
CA THR A 124 18.85 0.61 6.59
C THR A 124 19.35 -0.70 6.81
N HIS A 125 20.44 -0.75 6.59
CA HIS A 125 21.16 -1.88 6.87
C HIS A 125 20.80 -2.60 8.13
N LYS A 126 20.43 -2.00 9.07
CA LYS A 126 20.16 -2.67 10.30
C LYS A 126 19.16 -3.70 10.05
N MET A 127 18.57 -3.67 8.98
CA MET A 127 17.52 -4.59 8.74
C MET A 127 18.02 -5.95 8.41
N LYS A 128 19.23 -6.11 8.31
CA LYS A 128 19.81 -7.39 8.09
C LYS A 128 19.08 -8.46 8.82
N GLY A 129 18.92 -8.37 10.07
CA GLY A 129 18.29 -9.40 10.81
C GLY A 129 16.84 -9.55 10.38
N ALA A 130 16.19 -8.43 10.24
CA ALA A 130 14.79 -8.44 9.86
C ALA A 130 14.63 -9.06 8.49
N SER A 131 15.52 -8.76 7.63
CA SER A 131 15.44 -9.27 6.29
C SER A 131 15.47 -10.75 6.26
N LYS A 132 16.27 -11.31 7.00
CA LYS A 132 16.40 -12.73 7.09
C LYS A 132 15.13 -13.31 7.60
N GLN A 133 14.57 -12.78 8.61
CA GLN A 133 13.38 -13.22 9.19
C GLN A 133 12.27 -13.08 8.18
N TRP A 134 12.26 -12.03 7.47
CA TRP A 134 11.24 -11.75 6.50
C TRP A 134 11.29 -12.80 5.42
N ALA A 135 12.44 -13.15 4.97
CA ALA A 135 12.59 -14.14 3.94
C ALA A 135 12.09 -15.50 4.39
N SER A 136 12.28 -15.83 5.62
CA SER A 136 11.88 -17.13 6.07
C SER A 136 10.37 -17.24 6.21
N VAL A 137 9.68 -16.16 6.28
CA VAL A 137 8.25 -16.17 6.44
C VAL A 137 7.60 -16.52 5.13
N ARG A 138 8.25 -16.26 4.05
CA ARG A 138 7.66 -16.54 2.77
C ARG A 138 7.87 -17.96 2.39
#